data_a765a9b387e3c3f808a4c5d6020fcc1c
#
_entry.id   a765a9b387e3c3f808a4c5d6020fcc1c
#
_cell.length_a   1.000
_cell.length_b   1.000
_cell.length_c   1.000
_cell.angle_alpha   90.00
_cell.angle_beta   90.00
_cell.angle_gamma   90.00
#
_symmetry.space_group_name_H-M   'P 1'
#
loop_
_entity.id
_entity.type
_entity.pdbx_description
1 polymer ?
#
loop_
_entity_poly.entity_id
_entity_poly.type
_entity_poly.pdbx_seq_one_letter_code
_entity_poly.pdbx_strand_id
1 'polypeptide(L)' 'MRLDKLLANYGIGTRKEVKSLIRKGFVKVNGMIIKKDDFKVDHEI' A
#
# COMPACT_ATOMS: atom_id res chain seq x y z
N MET A 1 1.99 -10.31 2.93
CA MET A 1 1.72 -9.75 1.60
C MET A 1 2.26 -8.33 1.53
N ARG A 2 2.83 -7.95 0.42
CA ARG A 2 3.38 -6.60 0.29
C ARG A 2 2.25 -5.59 0.10
N LEU A 3 2.44 -4.42 0.67
CA LEU A 3 1.40 -3.41 0.64
C LEU A 3 1.05 -2.97 -0.77
N ASP A 4 2.04 -2.78 -1.63
CA ASP A 4 1.78 -2.34 -2.99
C ASP A 4 0.94 -3.37 -3.75
N LYS A 5 1.21 -4.65 -3.54
CA LYS A 5 0.42 -5.69 -4.19
C LYS A 5 -1.01 -5.71 -3.64
N LEU A 6 -1.15 -5.56 -2.34
CA LEU A 6 -2.46 -5.56 -1.71
C LEU A 6 -3.34 -4.44 -2.27
N LEU A 7 -2.79 -3.24 -2.34
CA LEU A 7 -3.56 -2.11 -2.83
C LEU A 7 -3.87 -2.22 -4.31
N ALA A 8 -2.95 -2.77 -5.09
CA ALA A 8 -3.21 -3.01 -6.51
C ALA A 8 -4.34 -4.02 -6.69
N ASN A 9 -4.40 -5.03 -5.83
CA ASN A 9 -5.47 -6.01 -5.88
C ASN A 9 -6.82 -5.39 -5.54
N TYR A 10 -6.83 -4.33 -4.76
CA TYR A 10 -8.06 -3.63 -4.44
C TYR A 10 -8.58 -2.78 -5.59
N GLY A 11 -7.80 -2.64 -6.66
CA GLY A 11 -8.22 -1.84 -7.80
C GLY A 11 -8.00 -0.35 -7.61
N ILE A 12 -7.13 0.03 -6.69
CA ILE A 12 -6.83 1.44 -6.44
C ILE A 12 -6.08 2.04 -7.63
N GLY A 13 -5.26 1.22 -8.31
CA GLY A 13 -4.51 1.67 -9.45
C GLY A 13 -3.48 0.62 -9.82
N THR A 14 -2.62 0.95 -10.78
CA THR A 14 -1.52 0.07 -11.11
C THR A 14 -0.52 0.06 -9.95
N ARG A 15 0.36 -0.94 -9.93
CA ARG A 15 1.35 -1.01 -8.86
C ARG A 15 2.23 0.23 -8.84
N LYS A 16 2.52 0.79 -10.01
CA LYS A 16 3.31 2.01 -10.10
C LYS A 16 2.58 3.17 -9.45
N GLU A 17 1.29 3.29 -9.71
CA GLU A 17 0.48 4.35 -9.11
C GLU A 17 0.36 4.15 -7.61
N VAL A 18 0.16 2.92 -7.19
CA VAL A 18 0.07 2.60 -5.76
C VAL A 18 1.35 2.98 -5.05
N LYS A 19 2.49 2.65 -5.62
CA LYS A 19 3.76 3.01 -5.01
C LYS A 19 3.91 4.51 -4.83
N SER A 20 3.47 5.26 -5.83
CA SER A 20 3.52 6.71 -5.75
C SER A 20 2.65 7.23 -4.61
N LEU A 21 1.44 6.68 -4.48
CA LEU A 21 0.53 7.07 -3.40
C LEU A 21 1.12 6.76 -2.04
N ILE A 22 1.75 5.60 -1.91
CA ILE A 22 2.36 5.21 -0.65
C ILE A 22 3.45 6.20 -0.26
N ARG A 23 4.30 6.55 -1.21
CA ARG A 23 5.42 7.45 -0.94
C ARG A 23 4.95 8.85 -0.57
N LYS A 24 3.81 9.25 -1.10
CA LYS A 24 3.25 10.56 -0.79
C LYS A 24 2.54 10.60 0.56
N GLY A 25 2.40 9.46 1.22
CA GLY A 25 1.79 9.41 2.52
C GLY A 25 0.28 9.37 2.48
N PHE A 26 -0.29 8.94 1.37
CA PHE A 26 -1.75 8.83 1.25
C PHE A 26 -2.30 7.51 1.77
N VAL A 27 -1.42 6.60 2.21
CA VAL A 27 -1.82 5.27 2.61
C VAL A 27 -1.57 5.11 4.10
N LYS A 28 -2.59 4.67 4.81
CA LYS A 28 -2.49 4.38 6.24
C LYS A 28 -2.76 2.91 6.49
N VAL A 29 -2.02 2.34 7.41
CA VAL A 29 -2.25 0.98 7.87
C VAL A 29 -2.35 1.05 9.38
N ASN A 30 -3.51 0.64 9.91
CA ASN A 30 -3.76 0.67 11.37
C ASN A 30 -3.52 2.05 11.96
N GLY A 31 -3.88 3.09 11.22
CA GLY A 31 -3.74 4.45 11.70
C GLY A 31 -2.36 5.04 11.51
N MET A 32 -1.44 4.28 10.96
CA MET A 32 -0.07 4.76 10.72
C MET A 32 0.15 5.00 9.24
N ILE A 33 0.73 6.14 8.92
CA ILE A 33 1.06 6.45 7.53
C ILE A 33 2.27 5.63 7.13
N ILE A 34 2.12 4.86 6.08
CA ILE A 34 3.19 4.00 5.57
C ILE A 34 3.71 4.62 4.28
N LYS A 35 5.02 4.81 4.23
CA LYS A 35 5.67 5.38 3.05
C LYS A 35 6.57 4.38 2.33
N LYS A 36 6.53 3.13 2.77
CA LYS A 36 7.31 2.06 2.13
C LYS A 36 6.38 1.20 1.30
N ASP A 37 6.66 1.12 0.02
CA ASP A 37 5.83 0.32 -0.87
C ASP A 37 6.01 -1.18 -0.64
N ASP A 38 7.15 -1.59 -0.10
CA ASP A 38 7.41 -2.99 0.19
C ASP A 38 7.06 -3.36 1.62
N PHE A 39 6.34 -2.51 2.32
CA PHE A 39 5.89 -2.80 3.67
C PHE A 39 5.06 -4.07 3.69
N LYS A 40 5.38 -4.97 4.59
CA LYS A 40 4.66 -6.23 4.69
C LYS A 40 3.42 -6.06 5.56
N VAL A 41 2.31 -6.54 5.03
CA VAL A 41 1.04 -6.53 5.75
C VAL A 41 0.72 -7.96 6.12
N ASP A 42 0.70 -8.24 7.41
CA ASP A 42 0.42 -9.59 7.88
C ASP A 42 -1.04 -9.94 7.76
N HIS A 43 -1.86 -8.93 7.79
CA HIS A 43 -3.28 -9.16 7.83
C HIS A 43 -3.84 -9.17 6.42
N GLU A 44 -4.42 -10.26 6.06
CA GLU A 44 -5.13 -10.31 4.81
C GLU A 44 -6.53 -10.83 5.09
N ILE A 45 -7.43 -10.23 4.45
CA ILE A 45 -8.83 -10.56 4.68
C ILE A 45 -9.34 -11.47 3.57
#